data_04e5fa00c763e0f46b79fe692d01a11f
#
_entry.id   04e5fa00c763e0f46b79fe692d01a11f
#
_cell.length_a   1.000
_cell.length_b   1.000
_cell.length_c   1.000
_cell.angle_alpha   90.00
_cell.angle_beta   90.00
_cell.angle_gamma   90.00
#
_symmetry.space_group_name_H-M   'P 1'
#
loop_
_entity.id
_entity.type
_entity.pdbx_description
1 polymer ?
#
loop_
_entity_poly.entity_id
_entity_poly.type
_entity_poly.pdbx_seq_one_letter_code
_entity_poly.pdbx_strand_id
1 'polypeptide(L)'
;MQCSGHLLLSEMAKGYWSVSGAITNPEGMGAYISAAEPYLANCGARFLCRDLQTDVREGNAGHLTVIIEFESLAAAKAAYEAPEYQEMLQLRQPHSNVSLSILEEGDRAAH
;
A
#
# COMPACT_ATOMS: atom_id res chain seq x y z
N MET A 1 -8.13 0.12 32.29
CA MET A 1 -7.83 0.29 31.75
C MET A 1 -8.15 1.16 30.97
N GLN A 2 -8.54 1.82 30.82
CA GLN A 2 -8.81 2.56 30.20
C GLN A 2 -8.18 3.66 29.90
N CYS A 3 -7.76 4.32 30.73
CA CYS A 3 -6.92 5.36 30.33
C CYS A 3 -5.94 4.85 29.40
N SER A 4 -5.69 3.69 29.54
CA SER A 4 -4.90 3.05 28.55
C SER A 4 -5.58 3.12 27.20
N GLY A 5 -6.82 3.51 27.14
CA GLY A 5 -7.51 3.65 25.87
C GLY A 5 -6.84 4.62 24.93
N HIS A 6 -6.24 5.67 25.46
CA HIS A 6 -5.53 6.62 24.60
C HIS A 6 -4.34 6.00 23.93
N LEU A 7 -3.53 5.29 24.71
CA LEU A 7 -2.38 4.63 24.16
C LEU A 7 -2.80 3.62 23.13
N LEU A 8 -3.87 2.90 23.45
CA LEU A 8 -4.35 1.87 22.55
C LEU A 8 -4.85 2.44 21.23
N LEU A 9 -5.42 3.64 21.26
CA LEU A 9 -5.84 4.26 20.01
C LEU A 9 -4.68 4.46 19.07
N SER A 10 -3.56 4.94 19.59
CA SER A 10 -2.38 5.13 18.78
C SER A 10 -1.86 3.80 18.26
N GLU A 11 -1.87 2.78 19.12
CA GLU A 11 -1.39 1.47 18.73
C GLU A 11 -2.34 0.77 17.77
N MET A 12 -3.60 1.16 17.79
CA MET A 12 -4.61 0.55 16.94
C MET A 12 -4.77 1.24 15.61
N ALA A 13 -4.12 2.37 15.43
CA ALA A 13 -4.21 3.08 14.16
C ALA A 13 -3.59 2.22 13.07
N LYS A 14 -4.30 2.10 11.96
CA LYS A 14 -3.83 1.30 10.84
C LYS A 14 -2.80 2.06 10.02
N GLY A 15 -1.99 1.32 9.29
CA GLY A 15 -1.12 1.90 8.29
C GLY A 15 -1.57 1.49 6.91
N TYR A 16 -1.23 2.29 5.93
CA TYR A 16 -1.68 2.03 4.56
C TYR A 16 -0.59 2.27 3.55
N TRP A 17 -0.64 1.47 2.49
CA TRP A 17 0.03 1.81 1.25
C TRP A 17 -1.03 2.37 0.31
N SER A 18 -0.77 3.54 -0.23
CA SER A 18 -1.63 4.16 -1.22
C SER A 18 -0.85 4.21 -2.53
N VAL A 19 -1.35 3.52 -3.53
CA VAL A 19 -0.67 3.39 -4.81
C VAL A 19 -1.56 3.99 -5.89
N SER A 20 -0.98 4.86 -6.72
CA SER A 20 -1.70 5.36 -7.89
C SER A 20 -0.74 5.48 -9.05
N GLY A 21 -1.26 5.25 -10.25
CA GLY A 21 -0.43 5.34 -11.43
C GLY A 21 -0.98 4.53 -12.58
N ALA A 22 -0.07 4.02 -13.40
CA ALA A 22 -0.45 3.30 -14.61
C ALA A 22 0.38 2.03 -14.74
N ILE A 23 -0.27 0.99 -15.24
CA ILE A 23 0.43 -0.21 -15.65
C ILE A 23 0.73 -0.04 -17.14
N THR A 24 2.02 -0.04 -17.48
CA THR A 24 2.45 0.19 -18.86
C THR A 24 2.57 -1.11 -19.64
N ASN A 25 2.80 -2.22 -18.95
CA ASN A 25 2.88 -3.52 -19.57
C ASN A 25 2.17 -4.55 -18.71
N PRO A 26 0.85 -4.76 -18.94
CA PRO A 26 0.09 -5.67 -18.08
C PRO A 26 0.64 -7.09 -18.07
N GLU A 27 1.15 -7.56 -19.21
CA GLU A 27 1.66 -8.92 -19.29
C GLU A 27 2.88 -9.13 -18.41
N GLY A 28 3.66 -8.09 -18.21
CA GLY A 28 4.86 -8.19 -17.40
C GLY A 28 4.59 -8.15 -15.90
N MET A 29 3.36 -7.86 -15.49
CA MET A 29 3.05 -7.72 -14.07
C MET A 29 2.83 -9.05 -13.35
N GLY A 30 2.66 -10.14 -14.11
CA GLY A 30 2.31 -11.43 -13.51
C GLY A 30 3.29 -11.92 -12.49
N ALA A 31 4.59 -11.80 -12.77
CA ALA A 31 5.62 -12.27 -11.84
C ALA A 31 5.57 -11.49 -10.54
N TYR A 32 5.38 -10.16 -10.62
CA TYR A 32 5.28 -9.35 -9.43
C TYR A 32 4.05 -9.74 -8.60
N ILE A 33 2.90 -9.87 -9.25
CA ILE A 33 1.66 -10.19 -8.55
C ILE A 33 1.77 -11.55 -7.86
N SER A 34 2.33 -12.54 -8.55
CA SER A 34 2.49 -13.87 -7.98
C SER A 34 3.39 -13.87 -6.76
N ALA A 35 4.40 -13.01 -6.74
CA ALA A 35 5.31 -12.92 -5.59
C ALA A 35 4.73 -12.05 -4.48
N ALA A 36 4.13 -10.92 -4.83
CA ALA A 36 3.73 -9.92 -3.85
C ALA A 36 2.48 -10.30 -3.07
N GLU A 37 1.50 -10.93 -3.71
CA GLU A 37 0.26 -11.23 -3.01
C GLU A 37 0.45 -12.14 -1.82
N PRO A 38 1.14 -13.29 -1.94
CA PRO A 38 1.37 -14.10 -0.75
C PRO A 38 2.26 -13.42 0.27
N TYR A 39 3.24 -12.64 -0.19
CA TYR A 39 4.10 -11.91 0.71
C TYR A 39 3.29 -10.94 1.57
N LEU A 40 2.43 -10.15 0.94
CA LEU A 40 1.62 -9.17 1.66
C LEU A 40 0.63 -9.86 2.60
N ALA A 41 0.05 -10.97 2.18
CA ALA A 41 -0.84 -11.72 3.05
C ALA A 41 -0.11 -12.18 4.31
N ASN A 42 1.13 -12.62 4.16
CA ASN A 42 1.94 -13.04 5.30
C ASN A 42 2.32 -11.87 6.20
N CYS A 43 2.32 -10.66 5.67
CA CYS A 43 2.57 -9.45 6.46
C CYS A 43 1.32 -8.97 7.17
N GLY A 44 0.21 -9.67 7.03
CA GLY A 44 -1.05 -9.27 7.64
C GLY A 44 -1.75 -8.15 6.87
N ALA A 45 -1.38 -7.94 5.63
CA ALA A 45 -1.94 -6.87 4.82
C ALA A 45 -3.27 -7.29 4.23
N ARG A 46 -4.12 -6.30 3.99
CA ARG A 46 -5.42 -6.52 3.40
C ARG A 46 -5.67 -5.50 2.30
N PHE A 47 -6.01 -5.97 1.11
CA PHE A 47 -6.35 -5.07 0.00
C PHE A 47 -7.74 -4.52 0.25
N LEU A 48 -7.84 -3.21 0.47
CA LEU A 48 -9.13 -2.54 0.62
C LEU A 48 -9.72 -2.19 -0.73
N CYS A 49 -8.88 -1.75 -1.64
CA CYS A 49 -9.28 -1.41 -3.01
C CYS A 49 -8.19 -1.82 -3.97
N ARG A 50 -8.60 -2.26 -5.12
CA ARG A 50 -7.66 -2.49 -6.24
C ARG A 50 -8.47 -2.25 -7.50
N ASP A 51 -8.32 -1.05 -8.06
CA ASP A 51 -9.18 -0.57 -9.13
C ASP A 51 -8.31 -0.18 -10.32
N LEU A 52 -8.59 -0.81 -11.46
CA LEU A 52 -7.87 -0.53 -12.71
C LEU A 52 -8.63 0.44 -13.61
N GLN A 53 -9.75 0.96 -13.12
CA GLN A 53 -10.58 1.89 -13.87
C GLN A 53 -10.90 3.10 -13.01
N THR A 54 -9.87 3.64 -12.35
CA THR A 54 -10.04 4.77 -11.45
C THR A 54 -10.61 5.97 -12.19
N ASP A 55 -11.65 6.56 -11.62
CA ASP A 55 -12.30 7.76 -12.17
C ASP A 55 -11.55 8.98 -11.64
N VAL A 56 -10.52 9.39 -12.37
CA VAL A 56 -9.69 10.51 -11.96
C VAL A 56 -10.41 11.81 -12.28
N ARG A 57 -10.67 12.62 -11.26
CA ARG A 57 -11.40 13.88 -11.43
C ARG A 57 -10.47 15.06 -11.60
N GLU A 58 -9.29 15.00 -11.02
CA GLU A 58 -8.32 16.09 -11.14
C GLU A 58 -6.93 15.48 -11.20
N GLY A 59 -6.09 16.05 -12.02
CA GLY A 59 -4.70 15.64 -12.11
C GLY A 59 -4.50 14.43 -13.01
N ASN A 60 -3.33 13.82 -12.86
CA ASN A 60 -2.90 12.72 -13.70
C ASN A 60 -2.54 11.49 -12.88
N ALA A 61 -3.49 11.03 -12.05
CA ALA A 61 -3.21 9.94 -11.12
C ALA A 61 -3.05 8.57 -11.80
N GLY A 62 -3.58 8.44 -13.02
CA GLY A 62 -3.50 7.17 -13.73
C GLY A 62 -4.71 6.29 -13.47
N HIS A 63 -4.77 5.17 -14.21
CA HIS A 63 -5.97 4.32 -14.15
C HIS A 63 -5.96 3.33 -12.99
N LEU A 64 -4.83 3.19 -12.30
CA LEU A 64 -4.68 2.21 -11.22
C LEU A 64 -4.71 2.90 -9.87
N THR A 65 -5.52 2.39 -8.95
CA THR A 65 -5.45 2.79 -7.54
C THR A 65 -5.51 1.53 -6.69
N VAL A 66 -4.58 1.42 -5.74
CA VAL A 66 -4.57 0.30 -4.80
C VAL A 66 -4.41 0.86 -3.40
N ILE A 67 -5.27 0.42 -2.49
CA ILE A 67 -5.17 0.78 -1.08
C ILE A 67 -4.99 -0.50 -0.30
N ILE A 68 -3.89 -0.60 0.43
CA ILE A 68 -3.56 -1.79 1.21
C ILE A 68 -3.46 -1.40 2.66
N GLU A 69 -4.13 -2.14 3.52
CA GLU A 69 -4.16 -1.87 4.95
C GLU A 69 -3.22 -2.82 5.69
N PHE A 70 -2.48 -2.26 6.65
CA PHE A 70 -1.61 -3.02 7.55
C PHE A 70 -2.07 -2.73 8.98
N GLU A 71 -1.64 -3.57 9.91
CA GLU A 71 -2.04 -3.42 11.30
C GLU A 71 -1.59 -2.10 11.91
N SER A 72 -0.50 -1.55 11.40
CA SER A 72 0.04 -0.31 11.94
C SER A 72 0.90 0.37 10.88
N LEU A 73 1.23 1.64 11.14
CA LEU A 73 2.17 2.36 10.29
C LEU A 73 3.53 1.65 10.27
N ALA A 74 3.97 1.17 11.43
CA ALA A 74 5.25 0.47 11.51
C ALA A 74 5.24 -0.79 10.65
N ALA A 75 4.13 -1.53 10.67
CA ALA A 75 4.02 -2.73 9.84
C ALA A 75 4.03 -2.38 8.35
N ALA A 76 3.35 -1.29 7.98
CA ALA A 76 3.33 -0.87 6.58
C ALA A 76 4.73 -0.49 6.09
N LYS A 77 5.47 0.21 6.94
CA LYS A 77 6.84 0.60 6.59
C LYS A 77 7.75 -0.61 6.51
N ALA A 78 7.65 -1.50 7.50
CA ALA A 78 8.51 -2.69 7.55
C ALA A 78 8.29 -3.57 6.32
N ALA A 79 7.05 -3.71 5.89
CA ALA A 79 6.75 -4.54 4.72
C ALA A 79 7.41 -3.98 3.47
N TYR A 80 7.45 -2.66 3.33
CA TYR A 80 8.07 -2.05 2.17
C TYR A 80 9.59 -2.13 2.23
N GLU A 81 10.15 -1.92 3.41
CA GLU A 81 11.60 -1.81 3.58
C GLU A 81 12.31 -3.15 3.62
N ALA A 82 11.57 -4.24 3.76
CA ALA A 82 12.17 -5.56 3.83
C ALA A 82 12.92 -5.87 2.53
N PRO A 83 14.12 -6.47 2.63
CA PRO A 83 14.88 -6.82 1.44
C PRO A 83 14.09 -7.69 0.48
N GLU A 84 13.24 -8.55 1.02
CA GLU A 84 12.41 -9.43 0.22
C GLU A 84 11.49 -8.63 -0.71
N TYR A 85 10.84 -7.59 -0.19
CA TYR A 85 9.97 -6.77 -1.02
C TYR A 85 10.78 -5.93 -2.00
N GLN A 86 11.94 -5.44 -1.57
CA GLN A 86 12.77 -4.63 -2.45
C GLN A 86 13.20 -5.41 -3.69
N GLU A 87 13.39 -6.71 -3.54
CA GLU A 87 13.66 -7.54 -4.70
C GLU A 87 12.43 -7.68 -5.62
N MET A 88 11.26 -7.76 -5.01
CA MET A 88 10.02 -7.86 -5.79
C MET A 88 9.77 -6.61 -6.62
N LEU A 89 10.20 -5.46 -6.11
CA LEU A 89 10.04 -4.20 -6.84
C LEU A 89 10.65 -4.27 -8.23
N GLN A 90 11.75 -4.99 -8.37
CA GLN A 90 12.41 -5.10 -9.66
C GLN A 90 11.54 -5.80 -10.70
N LEU A 91 10.60 -6.62 -10.24
CA LEU A 91 9.66 -7.28 -11.14
C LEU A 91 8.55 -6.33 -11.59
N ARG A 92 8.25 -5.31 -10.81
CA ARG A 92 7.15 -4.39 -11.11
C ARG A 92 7.61 -3.14 -11.85
N GLN A 93 8.75 -2.59 -11.47
CA GLN A 93 9.16 -1.26 -11.93
C GLN A 93 9.26 -1.14 -13.45
N PRO A 94 9.75 -2.15 -14.18
CA PRO A 94 9.83 -2.02 -15.63
C PRO A 94 8.46 -1.99 -16.33
N HIS A 95 7.39 -2.41 -15.63
CA HIS A 95 6.08 -2.61 -16.24
C HIS A 95 5.02 -1.68 -15.73
N SER A 96 5.39 -0.72 -14.89
CA SER A 96 4.42 0.20 -14.30
C SER A 96 5.07 1.54 -14.01
N ASN A 97 4.24 2.56 -13.88
CA ASN A 97 4.67 3.89 -13.51
C ASN A 97 3.73 4.34 -12.41
N VAL A 98 4.11 4.09 -11.17
CA VAL A 98 3.23 4.33 -10.03
C VAL A 98 3.94 5.12 -8.95
N SER A 99 3.13 5.80 -8.14
CA SER A 99 3.56 6.43 -6.91
C SER A 99 3.01 5.61 -5.76
N LEU A 100 3.84 5.35 -4.77
CA LEU A 100 3.42 4.62 -3.58
C LEU A 100 3.75 5.45 -2.36
N SER A 101 2.74 5.70 -1.53
CA SER A 101 2.89 6.47 -0.29
C SER A 101 2.45 5.62 0.88
N ILE A 102 3.10 5.82 2.01
CA ILE A 102 2.77 5.10 3.23
C ILE A 102 2.23 6.12 4.21
N LEU A 103 1.06 5.84 4.78
CA LEU A 103 0.40 6.80 5.66
C LEU A 103 -0.31 6.07 6.79
N GLU A 104 -0.71 6.83 7.79
CA GLU A 104 -1.36 6.29 8.97
C GLU A 104 -2.80 6.77 9.05
N GLU A 105 -3.64 5.92 9.59
CA GLU A 105 -5.04 6.24 9.83
C GLU A 105 -5.16 7.47 10.73
N GLY A 106 -6.15 8.31 10.44
CA GLY A 106 -6.46 9.47 11.26
C GLY A 106 -6.35 10.75 10.47
N ASP A 107 -6.94 11.78 11.03
CA ASP A 107 -6.91 13.12 10.42
C ASP A 107 -5.75 13.89 11.03
N ARG A 108 -4.72 14.14 10.25
CA ARG A 108 -3.54 14.85 10.72
C ARG A 108 -3.44 16.26 10.16
N ALA A 109 -4.47 16.68 9.44
CA ALA A 109 -4.44 17.99 8.81
C ALA A 109 -4.54 19.14 9.83
N ALA A 110 -5.12 18.87 10.97
CA ALA A 110 -5.36 19.89 11.99
C ALA A 110 -4.18 20.12 12.92
N HIS A 111 -3.06 19.47 12.71
CA HIS A 111 -1.94 19.54 13.67
C HIS A 111 -0.78 20.36 13.21
#